data_a910f5171a814c9148fb1e3d9c5cfbea
#
_entry.id   a910f5171a814c9148fb1e3d9c5cfbea
#
_cell.length_a   1.000
_cell.length_b   1.000
_cell.length_c   1.000
_cell.angle_alpha   90.00
_cell.angle_beta   90.00
_cell.angle_gamma   90.00
#
_symmetry.space_group_name_H-M   'P 1'
#
loop_
_entity.id
_entity.type
_entity.pdbx_description
1 polymer ?
#
loop_
_entity_poly.entity_id
_entity_poly.type
_entity_poly.pdbx_seq_one_letter_code
_entity_poly.pdbx_strand_id
1 'polypeptide(L)'
;MTLLVDASATAGRPFPPYSIPVPNPVLSGSLAAWQVRHTMLHIEANLETALQVTELAAIAQLSVSHFSRAFRISFGQPPHSYVMAQRIEKAKRLILSDERITLAEVALSCGLSDQAHLCRMFRKLVGVTPAAWRRTYRLPIAAHESPVLPDATVPS
;
A
#
# COMPACT_ATOMS: atom_id res chain seq x y z
N MET A 1 19.55 -2.13 27.12
CA MET A 1 19.74 -3.21 26.12
C MET A 1 19.19 -2.69 24.81
N THR A 2 20.06 -2.14 24.00
CA THR A 2 19.71 -1.42 22.77
C THR A 2 19.57 -2.45 21.64
N LEU A 3 18.35 -2.65 21.14
CA LEU A 3 18.13 -3.41 19.91
C LEU A 3 18.61 -2.55 18.74
N LEU A 4 19.79 -2.83 18.23
CA LEU A 4 20.21 -2.38 16.93
C LEU A 4 19.32 -3.05 15.89
N VAL A 5 18.39 -2.28 15.34
CA VAL A 5 17.67 -2.68 14.13
C VAL A 5 18.66 -2.51 12.99
N ASP A 6 19.14 -3.64 12.48
CA ASP A 6 20.06 -3.70 11.36
C ASP A 6 19.41 -3.07 10.11
N ALA A 7 19.93 -1.90 9.73
CA ALA A 7 19.47 -1.14 8.56
C ALA A 7 19.99 -1.71 7.23
N SER A 8 20.57 -2.91 7.23
CA SER A 8 21.28 -3.47 6.06
C SER A 8 20.40 -4.14 5.01
N ALA A 9 19.09 -4.23 5.20
CA ALA A 9 18.20 -4.95 4.27
C ALA A 9 17.58 -4.09 3.15
N THR A 10 17.95 -2.80 3.04
CA THR A 10 17.34 -1.88 2.06
C THR A 10 18.18 -1.67 0.79
N ALA A 11 19.34 -2.31 0.68
CA ALA A 11 20.18 -2.24 -0.51
C ALA A 11 19.58 -3.08 -1.65
N GLY A 12 18.80 -2.47 -2.53
CA GLY A 12 18.27 -3.12 -3.74
C GLY A 12 16.87 -2.77 -4.15
N ARG A 13 16.14 -1.97 -3.38
CA ARG A 13 14.82 -1.49 -3.78
C ARG A 13 14.95 -0.12 -4.45
N PRO A 14 14.72 0.00 -5.76
CA PRO A 14 14.89 1.26 -6.49
C PRO A 14 13.86 2.34 -6.09
N PHE A 15 12.82 1.97 -5.33
CA PHE A 15 11.78 2.89 -4.89
C PHE A 15 11.46 2.67 -3.42
N PRO A 16 11.44 3.72 -2.59
CA PRO A 16 10.99 3.60 -1.21
C PRO A 16 9.52 3.13 -1.19
N PRO A 17 9.16 2.21 -0.30
CA PRO A 17 7.76 1.86 -0.12
C PRO A 17 7.00 3.11 0.33
N TYR A 18 5.87 3.42 -0.34
CA TYR A 18 4.94 4.42 0.18
C TYR A 18 4.45 3.93 1.54
N SER A 19 4.85 4.61 2.58
CA SER A 19 4.42 4.27 3.95
C SER A 19 3.08 4.93 4.23
N ILE A 20 2.06 4.11 4.45
CA ILE A 20 0.77 4.61 4.95
C ILE A 20 0.99 5.10 6.36
N PRO A 21 0.69 6.37 6.68
CA PRO A 21 0.87 6.89 8.03
C PRO A 21 0.07 6.07 9.05
N VAL A 22 0.72 5.70 10.15
CA VAL A 22 0.04 5.09 11.29
C VAL A 22 -0.67 6.20 12.06
N PRO A 23 -1.95 6.01 12.44
CA PRO A 23 -2.69 7.04 13.16
C PRO A 23 -2.07 7.33 14.52
N ASN A 24 -1.97 8.62 14.86
CA ASN A 24 -1.53 9.05 16.18
C ASN A 24 -2.73 9.57 16.99
N PRO A 25 -3.33 8.78 17.87
CA PRO A 25 -4.52 9.16 18.64
C PRO A 25 -4.23 10.09 19.82
N VAL A 26 -2.96 10.44 20.06
CA VAL A 26 -2.54 11.22 21.23
C VAL A 26 -2.61 12.73 20.98
N LEU A 27 -2.78 13.16 19.72
CA LEU A 27 -2.82 14.58 19.39
C LEU A 27 -4.17 15.20 19.72
N SER A 28 -4.17 16.41 20.29
CA SER A 28 -5.39 17.17 20.54
C SER A 28 -6.17 17.41 19.23
N GLY A 29 -7.46 17.08 19.22
CA GLY A 29 -8.31 17.18 18.04
C GLY A 29 -8.22 16.01 17.07
N SER A 30 -7.44 14.95 17.39
CA SER A 30 -7.40 13.70 16.63
C SER A 30 -8.65 12.85 16.86
N LEU A 31 -8.85 11.84 16.02
CA LEU A 31 -9.87 10.80 16.24
C LEU A 31 -9.53 9.99 17.49
N ALA A 32 -10.55 9.63 18.26
CA ALA A 32 -10.40 8.67 19.37
C ALA A 32 -10.02 7.28 18.83
N ALA A 33 -9.39 6.45 19.65
CA ALA A 33 -8.92 5.12 19.25
C ALA A 33 -10.04 4.25 18.66
N TRP A 34 -11.25 4.29 19.22
CA TRP A 34 -12.38 3.53 18.68
C TRP A 34 -12.88 4.07 17.34
N GLN A 35 -12.84 5.41 17.13
CA GLN A 35 -13.18 6.05 15.85
C GLN A 35 -12.17 5.64 14.77
N VAL A 36 -10.88 5.67 15.08
CA VAL A 36 -9.83 5.18 14.19
C VAL A 36 -10.11 3.74 13.79
N ARG A 37 -10.32 2.86 14.79
CA ARG A 37 -10.54 1.43 14.54
C ARG A 37 -11.75 1.17 13.64
N HIS A 38 -12.91 1.76 13.95
CA HIS A 38 -14.12 1.54 13.15
C HIS A 38 -13.99 2.12 11.73
N THR A 39 -13.41 3.31 11.61
CA THR A 39 -13.14 3.93 10.30
C THR A 39 -12.22 3.06 9.45
N MET A 40 -11.13 2.54 10.03
CA MET A 40 -10.17 1.69 9.32
C MET A 40 -10.80 0.38 8.84
N LEU A 41 -11.53 -0.32 9.72
CA LEU A 41 -12.24 -1.55 9.37
C LEU A 41 -13.23 -1.32 8.21
N HIS A 42 -13.94 -0.20 8.23
CA HIS A 42 -14.88 0.13 7.16
C HIS A 42 -14.15 0.43 5.84
N ILE A 43 -13.07 1.20 5.88
CA ILE A 43 -12.26 1.49 4.68
C ILE A 43 -11.71 0.20 4.08
N GLU A 44 -11.10 -0.67 4.90
CA GLU A 44 -10.52 -1.94 4.43
C GLU A 44 -11.56 -2.86 3.79
N ALA A 45 -12.74 -2.96 4.40
CA ALA A 45 -13.82 -3.80 3.89
C ALA A 45 -14.46 -3.26 2.59
N ASN A 46 -14.33 -1.97 2.30
CA ASN A 46 -15.05 -1.30 1.21
C ASN A 46 -14.14 -0.58 0.22
N LEU A 47 -12.85 -0.95 0.12
CA LEU A 47 -11.91 -0.31 -0.81
C LEU A 47 -12.34 -0.37 -2.28
N GLU A 48 -13.09 -1.39 -2.65
CA GLU A 48 -13.56 -1.62 -4.03
C GLU A 48 -14.78 -0.76 -4.39
N THR A 49 -15.46 -0.20 -3.40
CA THR A 49 -16.68 0.58 -3.59
C THR A 49 -16.43 2.09 -3.53
N ALA A 50 -17.43 2.88 -3.89
CA ALA A 50 -17.39 4.32 -3.77
C ALA A 50 -17.51 4.75 -2.30
N LEU A 51 -16.40 4.82 -1.58
CA LEU A 51 -16.35 5.29 -0.20
C LEU A 51 -16.62 6.80 -0.13
N GLN A 52 -17.64 7.18 0.65
CA GLN A 52 -18.02 8.56 0.88
C GLN A 52 -17.49 9.06 2.23
N VAL A 53 -16.97 10.28 2.28
CA VAL A 53 -16.50 10.90 3.54
C VAL A 53 -17.68 11.05 4.53
N THR A 54 -18.91 11.23 4.04
CA THR A 54 -20.12 11.26 4.84
C THR A 54 -20.36 9.97 5.62
N GLU A 55 -20.11 8.82 5.00
CA GLU A 55 -20.23 7.50 5.66
C GLU A 55 -19.20 7.35 6.76
N LEU A 56 -17.94 7.70 6.47
CA LEU A 56 -16.85 7.63 7.45
C LEU A 56 -17.10 8.55 8.65
N ALA A 57 -17.61 9.75 8.39
CA ALA A 57 -17.99 10.70 9.44
C ALA A 57 -19.13 10.16 10.32
N ALA A 58 -20.14 9.53 9.71
CA ALA A 58 -21.24 8.89 10.44
C ALA A 58 -20.76 7.75 11.33
N ILE A 59 -19.85 6.89 10.85
CA ILE A 59 -19.22 5.82 11.61
C ILE A 59 -18.46 6.38 12.82
N ALA A 60 -17.75 7.48 12.63
CA ALA A 60 -17.03 8.17 13.69
C ALA A 60 -17.95 9.01 14.62
N GLN A 61 -19.26 9.09 14.32
CA GLN A 61 -20.24 9.92 15.03
C GLN A 61 -19.85 11.40 15.07
N LEU A 62 -19.33 11.91 13.97
CA LEU A 62 -18.88 13.28 13.80
C LEU A 62 -19.56 13.93 12.59
N SER A 63 -19.61 15.26 12.58
CA SER A 63 -19.92 15.99 11.35
C SER A 63 -18.80 15.80 10.33
N VAL A 64 -19.11 15.93 9.04
CA VAL A 64 -18.12 15.77 7.95
C VAL A 64 -16.91 16.70 8.13
N SER A 65 -17.15 17.95 8.51
CA SER A 65 -16.09 18.93 8.72
C SER A 65 -15.20 18.59 9.91
N HIS A 66 -15.79 18.15 11.01
CA HIS A 66 -15.05 17.74 12.20
C HIS A 66 -14.28 16.45 11.93
N PHE A 67 -14.91 15.45 11.31
CA PHE A 67 -14.26 14.21 10.91
C PHE A 67 -13.04 14.46 10.00
N SER A 68 -13.21 15.24 8.94
CA SER A 68 -12.13 15.53 7.98
C SER A 68 -10.92 16.19 8.65
N ARG A 69 -11.15 17.11 9.59
CA ARG A 69 -10.10 17.76 10.37
C ARG A 69 -9.42 16.77 11.31
N ALA A 70 -10.19 16.05 12.11
CA ALA A 70 -9.67 15.08 13.07
C ALA A 70 -8.93 13.92 12.36
N PHE A 71 -9.45 13.45 11.22
CA PHE A 71 -8.79 12.45 10.38
C PHE A 71 -7.43 12.95 9.89
N ARG A 72 -7.38 14.19 9.38
CA ARG A 72 -6.12 14.78 8.91
C ARG A 72 -5.08 14.91 10.04
N ILE A 73 -5.53 15.24 11.24
CA ILE A 73 -4.63 15.29 12.43
C ILE A 73 -4.14 13.88 12.76
N SER A 74 -5.01 12.88 12.74
CA SER A 74 -4.67 11.49 13.08
C SER A 74 -3.75 10.82 12.04
N PHE A 75 -3.98 11.06 10.74
CA PHE A 75 -3.32 10.35 9.64
C PHE A 75 -2.39 11.21 8.79
N GLY A 76 -2.25 12.50 9.09
CA GLY A 76 -1.39 13.43 8.35
C GLY A 76 -1.91 13.79 6.96
N GLN A 77 -3.06 13.26 6.53
CA GLN A 77 -3.64 13.47 5.19
C GLN A 77 -5.17 13.38 5.22
N PRO A 78 -5.85 13.99 4.22
CA PRO A 78 -7.30 13.92 4.12
C PRO A 78 -7.81 12.49 3.89
N PRO A 79 -9.07 12.17 4.28
CA PRO A 79 -9.66 10.84 4.10
C PRO A 79 -9.56 10.28 2.68
N HIS A 80 -9.91 11.10 1.68
CA HIS A 80 -9.85 10.68 0.27
C HIS A 80 -8.43 10.29 -0.17
N SER A 81 -7.42 11.05 0.23
CA SER A 81 -6.02 10.75 -0.09
C SER A 81 -5.56 9.46 0.56
N TYR A 82 -5.99 9.22 1.79
CA TYR A 82 -5.73 7.98 2.52
C TYR A 82 -6.36 6.76 1.82
N VAL A 83 -7.64 6.83 1.47
CA VAL A 83 -8.33 5.76 0.73
C VAL A 83 -7.64 5.48 -0.60
N MET A 84 -7.24 6.52 -1.33
CA MET A 84 -6.52 6.36 -2.59
C MET A 84 -5.16 5.65 -2.39
N ALA A 85 -4.44 6.00 -1.35
CA ALA A 85 -3.18 5.34 -1.01
C ALA A 85 -3.39 3.85 -0.69
N GLN A 86 -4.43 3.51 0.07
CA GLN A 86 -4.79 2.11 0.37
C GLN A 86 -5.14 1.32 -0.91
N ARG A 87 -5.88 1.93 -1.84
CA ARG A 87 -6.18 1.34 -3.15
C ARG A 87 -4.92 1.03 -3.96
N ILE A 88 -3.96 1.95 -3.96
CA ILE A 88 -2.68 1.75 -4.65
C ILE A 88 -1.84 0.67 -3.97
N GLU A 89 -1.82 0.59 -2.64
CA GLU A 89 -1.15 -0.51 -1.93
C GLU A 89 -1.80 -1.87 -2.26
N LYS A 90 -3.13 -1.94 -2.36
CA LYS A 90 -3.83 -3.13 -2.84
C LYS A 90 -3.43 -3.47 -4.29
N ALA A 91 -3.37 -2.48 -5.17
CA ALA A 91 -2.96 -2.66 -6.56
C ALA A 91 -1.53 -3.22 -6.67
N LYS A 92 -0.59 -2.73 -5.87
CA LYS A 92 0.79 -3.25 -5.82
C LYS A 92 0.82 -4.76 -5.51
N ARG A 93 0.04 -5.19 -4.52
CA ARG A 93 -0.06 -6.61 -4.15
C ARG A 93 -0.67 -7.45 -5.28
N LEU A 94 -1.78 -7.01 -5.88
CA LEU A 94 -2.44 -7.73 -6.98
C LEU A 94 -1.54 -7.88 -8.20
N ILE A 95 -0.83 -6.81 -8.58
CA ILE A 95 0.11 -6.82 -9.71
C ILE A 95 1.22 -7.87 -9.53
N LEU A 96 1.64 -8.14 -8.30
CA LEU A 96 2.70 -9.09 -8.01
C LEU A 96 2.19 -10.52 -7.75
N SER A 97 0.94 -10.66 -7.31
CA SER A 97 0.37 -11.98 -6.96
C SER A 97 -0.05 -12.81 -8.15
N ASP A 98 -0.46 -12.18 -9.26
CA ASP A 98 -0.93 -12.88 -10.45
C ASP A 98 -0.31 -12.29 -11.72
N GLU A 99 0.35 -13.20 -12.51
CA GLU A 99 0.98 -12.80 -13.78
C GLU A 99 -0.02 -12.44 -14.86
N ARG A 100 -1.15 -13.03 -14.81
CA ARG A 100 -2.16 -12.94 -15.86
C ARG A 100 -3.10 -11.78 -15.65
N ILE A 101 -3.16 -11.21 -14.44
CA ILE A 101 -4.07 -10.12 -14.15
C ILE A 101 -3.74 -8.88 -14.99
N THR A 102 -4.73 -8.40 -15.69
CA THR A 102 -4.61 -7.16 -16.47
C THR A 102 -4.68 -5.93 -15.57
N LEU A 103 -4.10 -4.83 -16.02
CA LEU A 103 -4.17 -3.57 -15.25
C LEU A 103 -5.60 -3.01 -15.18
N ALA A 104 -6.47 -3.35 -16.13
CA ALA A 104 -7.89 -3.02 -16.08
C ALA A 104 -8.59 -3.77 -14.93
N GLU A 105 -8.34 -5.07 -14.79
CA GLU A 105 -8.86 -5.88 -13.68
C GLU A 105 -8.34 -5.40 -12.34
N VAL A 106 -7.04 -5.07 -12.25
CA VAL A 106 -6.46 -4.47 -11.04
C VAL A 106 -7.16 -3.17 -10.68
N ALA A 107 -7.42 -2.28 -11.66
CA ALA A 107 -8.12 -1.03 -11.41
C ALA A 107 -9.50 -1.25 -10.80
N LEU A 108 -10.30 -2.12 -11.40
CA LEU A 108 -11.65 -2.45 -10.91
C LEU A 108 -11.61 -3.08 -9.53
N SER A 109 -10.73 -4.05 -9.30
CA SER A 109 -10.55 -4.71 -7.99
C SER A 109 -10.04 -3.78 -6.88
N CYS A 110 -9.53 -2.61 -7.24
CA CYS A 110 -9.10 -1.59 -6.29
C CYS A 110 -10.07 -0.42 -6.17
N GLY A 111 -11.26 -0.49 -6.78
CA GLY A 111 -12.24 0.59 -6.74
C GLY A 111 -11.85 1.83 -7.54
N LEU A 112 -11.02 1.67 -8.56
CA LEU A 112 -10.65 2.72 -9.50
C LEU A 112 -11.52 2.61 -10.76
N SER A 113 -11.81 3.74 -11.40
CA SER A 113 -12.75 3.78 -12.53
C SER A 113 -12.27 3.01 -13.76
N ASP A 114 -10.97 3.05 -14.03
CA ASP A 114 -10.37 2.46 -15.21
C ASP A 114 -8.84 2.33 -15.08
N GLN A 115 -8.22 1.67 -16.07
CA GLN A 115 -6.76 1.48 -16.12
C GLN A 115 -6.01 2.82 -16.19
N ALA A 116 -6.54 3.83 -16.89
CA ALA A 116 -5.87 5.12 -16.99
C ALA A 116 -5.85 5.85 -15.64
N HIS A 117 -6.92 5.75 -14.86
CA HIS A 117 -7.00 6.25 -13.50
C HIS A 117 -5.98 5.54 -12.59
N LEU A 118 -5.92 4.21 -12.66
CA LEU A 118 -4.90 3.43 -11.95
C LEU A 118 -3.49 3.93 -12.30
N CYS A 119 -3.15 4.03 -13.58
CA CYS A 119 -1.82 4.45 -14.02
C CYS A 119 -1.45 5.83 -13.52
N ARG A 120 -2.37 6.80 -13.59
CA ARG A 120 -2.15 8.17 -13.09
C ARG A 120 -1.90 8.19 -11.58
N MET A 121 -2.75 7.51 -10.80
CA MET A 121 -2.66 7.52 -9.35
C MET A 121 -1.46 6.71 -8.86
N PHE A 122 -1.18 5.59 -9.50
CA PHE A 122 -0.01 4.76 -9.20
C PHE A 122 1.28 5.55 -9.44
N ARG A 123 1.41 6.21 -10.59
CA ARG A 123 2.58 7.04 -10.90
C ARG A 123 2.72 8.22 -9.92
N LYS A 124 1.60 8.85 -9.53
CA LYS A 124 1.59 9.95 -8.57
C LYS A 124 2.09 9.53 -7.19
N LEU A 125 1.68 8.35 -6.70
CA LEU A 125 1.95 7.89 -5.34
C LEU A 125 3.22 7.03 -5.23
N VAL A 126 3.54 6.26 -6.28
CA VAL A 126 4.67 5.30 -6.29
C VAL A 126 5.87 5.85 -7.05
N GLY A 127 5.66 6.82 -7.94
CA GLY A 127 6.70 7.44 -8.76
C GLY A 127 6.96 6.72 -10.10
N VAL A 128 6.42 5.51 -10.30
CA VAL A 128 6.56 4.71 -11.52
C VAL A 128 5.22 4.19 -12.01
N THR A 129 5.17 3.71 -13.25
CA THR A 129 3.95 3.07 -13.79
C THR A 129 3.74 1.67 -13.20
N PRO A 130 2.49 1.17 -13.16
CA PRO A 130 2.20 -0.20 -12.74
C PRO A 130 2.97 -1.26 -13.54
N ALA A 131 3.14 -1.04 -14.84
CA ALA A 131 3.90 -1.94 -15.71
C ALA A 131 5.40 -1.95 -15.36
N ALA A 132 5.98 -0.78 -15.08
CA ALA A 132 7.36 -0.68 -14.64
C ALA A 132 7.55 -1.34 -13.25
N TRP A 133 6.60 -1.12 -12.34
CA TRP A 133 6.55 -1.78 -11.03
C TRP A 133 6.55 -3.31 -11.18
N ARG A 134 5.63 -3.85 -12.00
CA ARG A 134 5.55 -5.29 -12.27
C ARG A 134 6.89 -5.83 -12.77
N ARG A 135 7.51 -5.17 -13.72
CA ARG A 135 8.79 -5.60 -14.29
C ARG A 135 9.91 -5.58 -13.27
N THR A 136 10.00 -4.55 -12.43
CA THR A 136 11.07 -4.39 -11.44
C THR A 136 10.99 -5.41 -10.31
N TYR A 137 9.79 -5.66 -9.80
CA TYR A 137 9.61 -6.53 -8.62
C TYR A 137 9.27 -7.97 -8.97
N ARG A 138 9.11 -8.25 -10.26
CA ARG A 138 8.81 -9.55 -10.80
C ARG A 138 9.98 -10.19 -11.55
N LEU A 139 11.18 -9.60 -11.47
CA LEU A 139 12.37 -10.29 -11.90
C LEU A 139 12.41 -11.64 -11.17
N PRO A 140 12.52 -12.75 -11.90
CA PRO A 140 12.55 -14.05 -11.28
C PRO A 140 13.67 -14.04 -10.24
N ILE A 141 13.40 -14.69 -9.10
CA ILE A 141 14.45 -15.32 -8.31
C ILE A 141 14.94 -16.49 -9.19
N ALA A 142 15.39 -16.16 -10.40
CA ALA A 142 16.12 -17.06 -11.24
C ALA A 142 17.59 -16.91 -10.85
N ALA A 143 18.12 -18.02 -10.47
CA ALA A 143 19.52 -18.27 -10.22
C ALA A 143 20.01 -17.95 -8.79
N HIS A 144 19.43 -18.59 -7.77
CA HIS A 144 20.34 -19.34 -6.95
C HIS A 144 20.68 -20.64 -7.70
N GLU A 145 21.39 -20.49 -8.80
CA GLU A 145 22.26 -21.59 -9.23
C GLU A 145 23.28 -21.75 -8.10
N SER A 146 23.05 -22.74 -7.28
CA SER A 146 24.09 -23.31 -6.45
C SER A 146 25.25 -23.59 -7.39
N PRO A 147 26.46 -23.07 -7.13
CA PRO A 147 27.60 -23.50 -7.90
C PRO A 147 27.71 -25.03 -7.74
N VAL A 148 27.44 -25.72 -8.83
CA VAL A 148 27.80 -27.14 -8.94
C VAL A 148 29.29 -27.19 -8.73
N LEU A 149 29.70 -27.63 -7.55
CA LEU A 149 31.09 -27.96 -7.30
C LEU A 149 31.46 -29.04 -8.33
N PRO A 150 32.49 -28.83 -9.13
CA PRO A 150 32.97 -29.89 -10.01
C PRO A 150 33.40 -31.05 -9.14
N ASP A 151 32.83 -32.20 -9.45
CA ASP A 151 33.15 -33.48 -8.85
C ASP A 151 34.68 -33.66 -8.85
N ALA A 152 35.27 -33.68 -7.67
CA ALA A 152 36.66 -33.95 -7.52
C ALA A 152 36.87 -35.44 -7.80
N THR A 153 37.17 -35.75 -9.05
CA THR A 153 37.65 -37.06 -9.45
C THR A 153 38.93 -37.35 -8.67
N VAL A 154 38.86 -38.22 -7.71
CA VAL A 154 40.02 -38.77 -7.00
C VAL A 154 40.64 -39.79 -7.94
N PRO A 155 41.87 -39.60 -8.42
CA PRO A 155 42.61 -40.66 -9.10
C PRO A 155 43.10 -41.65 -8.06
N SER A 156 42.86 -42.91 -8.31
CA SER A 156 43.41 -44.03 -7.58
C SER A 156 44.94 -44.11 -7.74
#